data_bc23b18acce59bec4880f70ee4b638d8
#
_entry.id   bc23b18acce59bec4880f70ee4b638d8
#
_cell.length_a   1.000
_cell.length_b   1.000
_cell.length_c   1.000
_cell.angle_alpha   90.00
_cell.angle_beta   90.00
_cell.angle_gamma   90.00
#
_symmetry.space_group_name_H-M   'P 1'
#
loop_
_entity.id
_entity.type
_entity.pdbx_description
1 polymer ?
#
loop_
_entity_poly.entity_id
_entity_poly.type
_entity_poly.pdbx_seq_one_letter_code
_entity_poly.pdbx_strand_id
1 'polypeptide(L)'
;MSRTAAGRIPQVDAYIAKAAPFAQPILHHLREVVHQGAPGVAEQMKWSRPFFVYEGVILGNISAFKEHCSFGLWGTEIAQRLLADGVASSEGMGTFGKITSLADLPSRTKLVGYVKEAASKIATGERTKAWSRPRVAKPEAEVPAELEAALKKNKTAARNFAALPPGCRREYCNWIAEAKREETRLKRAATAVPWIAEGKNLNWKYEKRT
;
A
#
# COMPACT_ATOMS: atom_id res chain seq x y z
N MET A 1 22.41 20.86 28.08
CA MET A 1 21.00 20.48 27.96
C MET A 1 20.56 20.71 26.51
N SER A 2 20.51 19.65 25.71
CA SER A 2 20.16 19.74 24.28
C SER A 2 18.69 20.13 24.17
N ARG A 3 18.38 21.31 23.60
CA ARG A 3 17.01 21.72 23.25
C ARG A 3 16.50 20.73 22.22
N THR A 4 15.63 19.80 22.64
CA THR A 4 14.82 19.00 21.71
C THR A 4 14.09 19.97 20.79
N ALA A 5 14.44 19.97 19.51
CA ALA A 5 13.75 20.81 18.53
C ALA A 5 12.25 20.47 18.61
N ALA A 6 11.40 21.48 18.72
CA ALA A 6 9.96 21.31 18.90
C ALA A 6 9.42 20.29 17.89
N GLY A 7 8.72 19.26 18.40
CA GLY A 7 8.10 18.22 17.59
C GLY A 7 8.92 16.94 17.39
N ARG A 8 10.22 16.90 17.69
CA ARG A 8 11.08 15.71 17.57
C ARG A 8 11.01 14.84 18.82
N ILE A 9 11.07 13.52 18.63
CA ILE A 9 11.02 12.55 19.74
C ILE A 9 12.20 11.57 19.70
N PRO A 10 12.77 11.17 20.87
CA PRO A 10 13.89 10.23 20.95
C PRO A 10 13.61 8.85 20.33
N GLN A 11 12.36 8.44 20.28
CA GLN A 11 11.98 7.18 19.66
C GLN A 11 12.26 7.13 18.15
N VAL A 12 12.17 8.28 17.47
CA VAL A 12 12.56 8.39 16.05
C VAL A 12 14.06 8.36 15.90
N ASP A 13 14.83 8.97 16.81
CA ASP A 13 16.30 8.84 16.84
C ASP A 13 16.70 7.37 16.99
N ALA A 14 16.10 6.67 17.95
CA ALA A 14 16.36 5.26 18.20
C ALA A 14 15.94 4.37 17.01
N TYR A 15 14.86 4.72 16.30
CA TYR A 15 14.43 4.01 15.09
C TYR A 15 15.46 4.15 13.98
N ILE A 16 15.96 5.37 13.74
CA ILE A 16 16.95 5.63 12.70
C ILE A 16 18.27 4.94 13.04
N ALA A 17 18.75 5.02 14.29
CA ALA A 17 19.98 4.39 14.73
C ALA A 17 19.98 2.86 14.60
N LYS A 18 18.80 2.21 14.70
CA LYS A 18 18.64 0.76 14.50
C LYS A 18 18.49 0.35 13.04
N ALA A 19 18.29 1.30 12.13
CA ALA A 19 18.15 0.99 10.71
C ALA A 19 19.49 0.55 10.10
N ALA A 20 19.44 -0.16 8.98
CA ALA A 20 20.64 -0.55 8.25
C ALA A 20 21.51 0.67 7.89
N PRO A 21 22.84 0.54 7.83
CA PRO A 21 23.75 1.67 7.62
C PRO A 21 23.41 2.54 6.41
N PHE A 22 22.99 1.93 5.28
CA PHE A 22 22.58 2.67 4.08
C PHE A 22 21.32 3.52 4.31
N ALA A 23 20.42 3.06 5.18
CA ALA A 23 19.13 3.69 5.43
C ALA A 23 19.22 4.91 6.35
N GLN A 24 20.18 4.93 7.27
CA GLN A 24 20.30 6.01 8.25
C GLN A 24 20.43 7.41 7.61
N PRO A 25 21.35 7.66 6.65
CA PRO A 25 21.46 8.97 6.02
C PRO A 25 20.20 9.36 5.24
N ILE A 26 19.49 8.38 4.63
CA ILE A 26 18.25 8.63 3.92
C ILE A 26 17.15 9.06 4.90
N LEU A 27 16.99 8.33 6.00
CA LEU A 27 15.96 8.64 7.01
C LEU A 27 16.23 9.97 7.71
N HIS A 28 17.48 10.29 8.01
CA HIS A 28 17.87 11.61 8.53
C HIS A 28 17.51 12.71 7.55
N HIS A 29 17.87 12.56 6.26
CA HIS A 29 17.56 13.53 5.22
C HIS A 29 16.06 13.77 5.11
N LEU A 30 15.25 12.70 5.05
CA LEU A 30 13.80 12.79 4.94
C LEU A 30 13.18 13.47 6.17
N ARG A 31 13.65 13.13 7.37
CA ARG A 31 13.22 13.77 8.62
C ARG A 31 13.46 15.28 8.59
N GLU A 32 14.67 15.70 8.17
CA GLU A 32 15.01 17.12 8.03
C GLU A 32 14.14 17.85 6.99
N VAL A 33 13.89 17.20 5.85
CA VAL A 33 13.00 17.72 4.81
C VAL A 33 11.59 17.96 5.36
N VAL A 34 11.06 17.03 6.14
CA VAL A 34 9.71 17.17 6.70
C VAL A 34 9.66 18.31 7.71
N HIS A 35 10.61 18.40 8.63
CA HIS A 35 10.66 19.52 9.60
C HIS A 35 10.89 20.88 8.94
N GLN A 36 11.65 20.93 7.85
CA GLN A 36 11.85 22.16 7.07
C GLN A 36 10.61 22.56 6.29
N GLY A 37 9.90 21.60 5.73
CA GLY A 37 8.70 21.86 4.91
C GLY A 37 7.44 22.14 5.73
N ALA A 38 7.34 21.58 6.93
CA ALA A 38 6.21 21.75 7.83
C ALA A 38 6.69 22.16 9.24
N PRO A 39 7.06 23.44 9.43
CA PRO A 39 7.42 23.93 10.75
C PRO A 39 6.28 23.71 11.75
N GLY A 40 6.58 23.12 12.91
CA GLY A 40 5.57 22.74 13.91
C GLY A 40 5.01 21.33 13.76
N VAL A 41 5.47 20.55 12.78
CA VAL A 41 5.11 19.13 12.67
C VAL A 41 5.59 18.36 13.91
N ALA A 42 4.73 17.48 14.44
CA ALA A 42 5.04 16.60 15.55
C ALA A 42 5.36 15.19 15.04
N GLU A 43 6.36 14.56 15.65
CA GLU A 43 6.66 13.15 15.38
C GLU A 43 5.88 12.24 16.31
N GLN A 44 5.46 11.09 15.80
CA GLN A 44 4.80 10.03 16.55
C GLN A 44 5.25 8.66 16.04
N MET A 45 5.35 7.68 16.94
CA MET A 45 5.51 6.29 16.53
C MET A 45 4.13 5.66 16.35
N LYS A 46 3.82 5.21 15.13
CA LYS A 46 2.60 4.45 14.82
C LYS A 46 2.98 3.20 14.03
N TRP A 47 2.40 2.04 14.38
CA TRP A 47 2.71 0.76 13.73
C TRP A 47 4.22 0.48 13.62
N SER A 48 4.95 0.80 14.71
CA SER A 48 6.42 0.67 14.82
C SER A 48 7.23 1.48 13.81
N ARG A 49 6.67 2.58 13.28
CA ARG A 49 7.32 3.45 12.27
C ARG A 49 7.15 4.92 12.64
N PRO A 50 8.08 5.80 12.23
CA PRO A 50 7.94 7.24 12.39
C PRO A 50 6.83 7.81 11.50
N PHE A 51 5.91 8.55 12.12
CA PHE A 51 4.88 9.33 11.47
C PHE A 51 5.04 10.80 11.82
N PHE A 52 4.70 11.63 10.87
CA PHE A 52 4.69 13.08 11.01
C PHE A 52 3.25 13.56 11.06
N VAL A 53 2.89 14.30 12.10
CA VAL A 53 1.53 14.79 12.35
C VAL A 53 1.56 16.30 12.36
N TYR A 54 0.76 16.93 11.51
CA TYR A 54 0.61 18.38 11.42
C TYR A 54 -0.83 18.75 11.72
N GLU A 55 -1.04 19.66 12.69
CA GLU A 55 -2.38 20.05 13.17
C GLU A 55 -3.32 18.86 13.47
N GLY A 56 -2.78 17.82 14.08
CA GLY A 56 -3.52 16.61 14.45
C GLY A 56 -3.81 15.63 13.30
N VAL A 57 -3.39 15.95 12.07
CA VAL A 57 -3.58 15.13 10.87
C VAL A 57 -2.26 14.50 10.45
N ILE A 58 -2.29 13.26 9.97
CA ILE A 58 -1.07 12.60 9.47
C ILE A 58 -0.66 13.27 8.15
N LEU A 59 0.54 13.88 8.17
CA LEU A 59 1.17 14.48 7.00
C LEU A 59 1.91 13.43 6.16
N GLY A 60 2.55 12.46 6.81
CA GLY A 60 3.35 11.45 6.14
C GLY A 60 4.05 10.51 7.11
N ASN A 61 4.86 9.62 6.54
CA ASN A 61 5.67 8.67 7.30
C ASN A 61 6.94 8.28 6.55
N ILE A 62 7.96 7.86 7.30
CA ILE A 62 9.17 7.22 6.78
C ILE A 62 9.28 5.79 7.29
N SER A 63 9.90 4.92 6.50
CA SER A 63 10.14 3.54 6.92
C SER A 63 11.44 3.01 6.36
N ALA A 64 12.13 2.18 7.15
CA ALA A 64 13.27 1.37 6.71
C ALA A 64 12.83 -0.08 6.53
N PHE A 65 13.29 -0.70 5.45
CA PHE A 65 13.18 -2.13 5.16
C PHE A 65 14.59 -2.71 5.01
N LYS A 66 14.69 -4.01 4.75
CA LYS A 66 15.97 -4.70 4.62
C LYS A 66 16.86 -4.09 3.53
N GLU A 67 16.29 -3.70 2.40
CA GLU A 67 17.02 -3.30 1.20
C GLU A 67 16.61 -1.93 0.65
N HIS A 68 15.69 -1.22 1.27
CA HIS A 68 15.23 0.10 0.83
C HIS A 68 14.57 0.86 1.97
N CYS A 69 14.45 2.16 1.80
CA CYS A 69 13.59 3.03 2.60
C CYS A 69 12.32 3.37 1.81
N SER A 70 11.31 3.88 2.50
CA SER A 70 10.15 4.50 1.88
C SER A 70 9.81 5.82 2.54
N PHE A 71 9.25 6.72 1.75
CA PHE A 71 8.68 7.98 2.19
C PHE A 71 7.28 8.12 1.61
N GLY A 72 6.30 8.39 2.45
CA GLY A 72 4.92 8.60 2.05
C GLY A 72 4.43 9.97 2.52
N LEU A 73 3.94 10.79 1.60
CA LEU A 73 3.11 11.95 1.90
C LEU A 73 1.64 11.56 1.76
N TRP A 74 0.81 11.97 2.71
CA TRP A 74 -0.58 11.61 2.80
C TRP A 74 -1.46 12.77 2.33
N GLY A 75 -2.49 12.47 1.54
CA GLY A 75 -3.43 13.42 0.98
C GLY A 75 -3.71 13.14 -0.49
N THR A 76 -4.95 13.37 -0.91
CA THR A 76 -5.37 13.09 -2.30
C THR A 76 -4.76 14.10 -3.26
N GLU A 77 -4.76 15.38 -2.89
CA GLU A 77 -4.26 16.43 -3.76
C GLU A 77 -2.75 16.36 -3.94
N ILE A 78 -1.99 16.15 -2.83
CA ILE A 78 -0.54 16.00 -2.94
C ILE A 78 -0.17 14.74 -3.74
N ALA A 79 -0.93 13.64 -3.63
CA ALA A 79 -0.71 12.45 -4.42
C ALA A 79 -0.90 12.71 -5.93
N GLN A 80 -1.93 13.46 -6.31
CA GLN A 80 -2.17 13.90 -7.70
C GLN A 80 -1.03 14.79 -8.21
N ARG A 81 -0.56 15.69 -7.38
CA ARG A 81 0.56 16.56 -7.70
C ARG A 81 1.83 15.76 -7.99
N LEU A 82 2.18 14.81 -7.12
CA LEU A 82 3.36 13.96 -7.28
C LEU A 82 3.27 13.05 -8.51
N LEU A 83 2.07 12.60 -8.87
CA LEU A 83 1.83 11.87 -10.12
C LEU A 83 2.04 12.77 -11.34
N ALA A 84 1.49 13.98 -11.33
CA ALA A 84 1.64 14.94 -12.43
C ALA A 84 3.10 15.34 -12.66
N ASP A 85 3.90 15.44 -11.59
CA ASP A 85 5.33 15.76 -11.67
C ASP A 85 6.20 14.55 -12.04
N GLY A 86 5.60 13.36 -12.22
CA GLY A 86 6.30 12.12 -12.57
C GLY A 86 7.24 11.58 -11.49
N VAL A 87 7.09 12.02 -10.22
CA VAL A 87 7.94 11.59 -9.10
C VAL A 87 7.30 10.52 -8.23
N ALA A 88 5.99 10.29 -8.37
CA ALA A 88 5.31 9.20 -7.70
C ALA A 88 5.66 7.86 -8.36
N SER A 89 6.14 6.92 -7.56
CA SER A 89 6.48 5.57 -8.04
C SER A 89 5.39 4.57 -7.68
N SER A 90 5.19 3.60 -8.57
CA SER A 90 4.32 2.46 -8.34
C SER A 90 5.02 1.30 -7.63
N GLU A 91 6.33 1.37 -7.41
CA GLU A 91 7.12 0.32 -6.78
C GLU A 91 7.28 0.55 -5.28
N GLY A 92 7.10 -0.48 -4.49
CA GLY A 92 7.29 -0.44 -3.04
C GLY A 92 6.16 0.23 -2.26
N MET A 93 6.45 0.49 -0.98
CA MET A 93 5.56 1.19 -0.05
C MET A 93 5.96 2.67 -0.01
N GLY A 94 4.98 3.56 0.09
CA GLY A 94 5.20 5.01 0.09
C GLY A 94 4.94 5.64 -1.27
N THR A 95 5.18 6.95 -1.38
CA THR A 95 4.87 7.72 -2.59
C THR A 95 6.04 7.75 -3.58
N PHE A 96 7.27 7.68 -3.08
CA PHE A 96 8.49 7.83 -3.86
C PHE A 96 9.16 6.49 -4.25
N GLY A 97 8.46 5.37 -4.11
CA GLY A 97 8.98 4.05 -4.45
C GLY A 97 10.00 3.50 -3.45
N LYS A 98 10.86 2.63 -3.94
CA LYS A 98 11.98 2.07 -3.16
C LYS A 98 13.15 3.04 -3.20
N ILE A 99 13.54 3.55 -2.04
CA ILE A 99 14.64 4.51 -1.90
C ILE A 99 15.85 3.74 -1.34
N THR A 100 16.88 3.58 -2.14
CA THR A 100 18.13 2.88 -1.78
C THR A 100 19.27 3.84 -1.54
N SER A 101 19.19 5.04 -2.10
CA SER A 101 20.16 6.13 -1.97
C SER A 101 19.47 7.50 -2.00
N LEU A 102 20.19 8.55 -1.65
CA LEU A 102 19.67 9.93 -1.78
C LEU A 102 19.47 10.34 -3.24
N ALA A 103 20.13 9.69 -4.19
CA ALA A 103 19.99 9.95 -5.63
C ALA A 103 18.62 9.51 -6.19
N ASP A 104 17.94 8.59 -5.52
CA ASP A 104 16.59 8.11 -5.90
C ASP A 104 15.49 9.15 -5.56
N LEU A 105 15.86 10.20 -4.83
CA LEU A 105 14.93 11.23 -4.38
C LEU A 105 15.00 12.48 -5.29
N PRO A 106 13.90 13.21 -5.44
CA PRO A 106 13.94 14.57 -5.97
C PRO A 106 14.87 15.47 -5.16
N SER A 107 15.32 16.57 -5.74
CA SER A 107 16.14 17.53 -5.02
C SER A 107 15.50 17.96 -3.69
N ARG A 108 16.34 18.26 -2.69
CA ARG A 108 15.87 18.71 -1.37
C ARG A 108 14.83 19.84 -1.47
N THR A 109 15.08 20.81 -2.34
CA THR A 109 14.17 21.96 -2.55
C THR A 109 12.79 21.49 -3.03
N LYS A 110 12.74 20.56 -3.98
CA LYS A 110 11.47 19.98 -4.47
C LYS A 110 10.76 19.20 -3.35
N LEU A 111 11.46 18.36 -2.61
CA LEU A 111 10.88 17.61 -1.50
C LEU A 111 10.30 18.53 -0.43
N VAL A 112 11.02 19.56 -0.03
CA VAL A 112 10.53 20.58 0.93
C VAL A 112 9.29 21.28 0.37
N GLY A 113 9.26 21.57 -0.94
CA GLY A 113 8.10 22.14 -1.63
C GLY A 113 6.86 21.24 -1.50
N TYR A 114 6.98 19.94 -1.76
CA TYR A 114 5.87 18.98 -1.61
C TYR A 114 5.38 18.86 -0.16
N VAL A 115 6.29 18.86 0.81
CA VAL A 115 5.92 18.84 2.22
C VAL A 115 5.16 20.11 2.62
N LYS A 116 5.61 21.30 2.15
CA LYS A 116 4.91 22.57 2.39
C LYS A 116 3.50 22.56 1.80
N GLU A 117 3.37 22.06 0.57
CA GLU A 117 2.06 21.95 -0.10
C GLU A 117 1.13 21.03 0.68
N ALA A 118 1.61 19.82 1.08
CA ALA A 118 0.83 18.90 1.89
C ALA A 118 0.40 19.51 3.23
N ALA A 119 1.29 20.21 3.92
CA ALA A 119 0.98 20.88 5.18
C ALA A 119 -0.06 22.01 4.97
N SER A 120 0.06 22.79 3.90
CA SER A 120 -0.91 23.85 3.56
C SER A 120 -2.30 23.27 3.31
N LYS A 121 -2.41 22.12 2.64
CA LYS A 121 -3.69 21.44 2.41
C LYS A 121 -4.34 20.99 3.71
N ILE A 122 -3.54 20.47 4.66
CA ILE A 122 -4.03 20.14 5.99
C ILE A 122 -4.56 21.40 6.71
N ALA A 123 -3.80 22.49 6.68
CA ALA A 123 -4.21 23.77 7.30
C ALA A 123 -5.50 24.34 6.68
N THR A 124 -5.79 24.07 5.41
CA THR A 124 -7.04 24.44 4.75
C THR A 124 -8.18 23.45 4.94
N GLY A 125 -7.98 22.41 5.77
CA GLY A 125 -9.04 21.48 6.20
C GLY A 125 -9.04 20.13 5.45
N GLU A 126 -8.07 19.85 4.58
CA GLU A 126 -7.96 18.50 3.99
C GLU A 126 -7.75 17.44 5.07
N ARG A 127 -8.59 16.40 5.06
CA ARG A 127 -8.41 15.21 5.90
C ARG A 127 -7.67 14.16 5.10
N THR A 128 -6.40 13.96 5.44
CA THR A 128 -5.54 13.06 4.69
C THR A 128 -5.93 11.60 4.87
N LYS A 129 -5.97 10.87 3.75
CA LYS A 129 -5.99 9.41 3.72
C LYS A 129 -4.63 8.94 3.22
N ALA A 130 -4.16 7.80 3.70
CA ALA A 130 -2.99 7.17 3.10
C ALA A 130 -3.20 7.06 1.59
N TRP A 131 -2.19 7.45 0.80
CA TRP A 131 -2.27 7.28 -0.63
C TRP A 131 -2.48 5.80 -0.95
N SER A 132 -3.62 5.49 -1.51
CA SER A 132 -3.88 4.19 -2.12
C SER A 132 -3.84 4.39 -3.62
N ARG A 133 -3.00 3.62 -4.30
CA ARG A 133 -2.97 3.63 -5.77
C ARG A 133 -4.39 3.53 -6.32
N PRO A 134 -4.70 4.25 -7.41
CA PRO A 134 -5.87 3.90 -8.19
C PRO A 134 -5.78 2.41 -8.48
N ARG A 135 -6.77 1.65 -8.04
CA ARG A 135 -6.85 0.24 -8.39
C ARG A 135 -7.10 0.19 -9.90
N VAL A 136 -6.05 -0.03 -10.68
CA VAL A 136 -6.23 -0.45 -12.06
C VAL A 136 -7.03 -1.74 -11.98
N ALA A 137 -8.22 -1.72 -12.57
CA ALA A 137 -9.04 -2.93 -12.65
C ALA A 137 -8.19 -4.00 -13.34
N LYS A 138 -7.85 -5.04 -12.60
CA LYS A 138 -7.14 -6.17 -13.20
C LYS A 138 -8.06 -6.77 -14.25
N PRO A 139 -7.55 -7.15 -15.44
CA PRO A 139 -8.35 -7.80 -16.47
C PRO A 139 -9.08 -9.01 -15.86
N GLU A 140 -10.26 -9.31 -16.40
CA GLU A 140 -11.02 -10.47 -15.96
C GLU A 140 -10.18 -11.74 -16.14
N ALA A 141 -10.16 -12.61 -15.15
CA ALA A 141 -9.38 -13.84 -15.26
C ALA A 141 -10.05 -14.75 -16.29
N GLU A 142 -9.27 -15.32 -17.18
CA GLU A 142 -9.70 -16.38 -18.07
C GLU A 142 -10.18 -17.58 -17.25
N VAL A 143 -11.38 -18.06 -17.57
CA VAL A 143 -11.98 -19.19 -16.84
C VAL A 143 -11.36 -20.47 -17.35
N PRO A 144 -10.67 -21.26 -16.50
CA PRO A 144 -10.08 -22.54 -16.94
C PRO A 144 -11.14 -23.47 -17.52
N ALA A 145 -10.81 -24.20 -18.59
CA ALA A 145 -11.72 -25.10 -19.29
C ALA A 145 -12.35 -26.13 -18.34
N GLU A 146 -11.60 -26.62 -17.37
CA GLU A 146 -12.06 -27.59 -16.36
C GLU A 146 -13.15 -26.97 -15.46
N LEU A 147 -13.00 -25.70 -15.08
CA LEU A 147 -14.03 -24.99 -14.29
C LEU A 147 -15.26 -24.70 -15.16
N GLU A 148 -15.06 -24.22 -16.37
CA GLU A 148 -16.15 -23.95 -17.31
C GLU A 148 -17.00 -25.21 -17.57
N ALA A 149 -16.36 -26.35 -17.85
CA ALA A 149 -17.03 -27.62 -18.05
C ALA A 149 -17.80 -28.09 -16.80
N ALA A 150 -17.24 -27.85 -15.61
CA ALA A 150 -17.89 -28.19 -14.34
C ALA A 150 -19.09 -27.28 -14.03
N LEU A 151 -18.99 -25.98 -14.31
CA LEU A 151 -20.08 -25.01 -14.14
C LEU A 151 -21.23 -25.28 -15.09
N LYS A 152 -20.99 -25.70 -16.35
CA LYS A 152 -22.04 -26.09 -17.30
C LYS A 152 -22.94 -27.21 -16.76
N LYS A 153 -22.43 -28.07 -15.89
CA LYS A 153 -23.16 -29.16 -15.26
C LYS A 153 -23.97 -28.75 -14.01
N ASN A 154 -23.75 -27.53 -13.49
CA ASN A 154 -24.42 -27.04 -12.28
C ASN A 154 -24.91 -25.59 -12.49
N LYS A 155 -26.19 -25.44 -12.84
CA LYS A 155 -26.80 -24.13 -13.13
C LYS A 155 -26.72 -23.15 -11.95
N THR A 156 -26.86 -23.65 -10.71
CA THR A 156 -26.77 -22.81 -9.50
C THR A 156 -25.35 -22.27 -9.31
N ALA A 157 -24.35 -23.13 -9.44
CA ALA A 157 -22.94 -22.69 -9.37
C ALA A 157 -22.61 -21.72 -10.50
N ALA A 158 -23.05 -21.96 -11.73
CA ALA A 158 -22.82 -21.06 -12.85
C ALA A 158 -23.39 -19.66 -12.61
N ARG A 159 -24.65 -19.57 -12.14
CA ARG A 159 -25.28 -18.29 -11.77
C ARG A 159 -24.53 -17.58 -10.65
N ASN A 160 -24.20 -18.30 -9.59
CA ASN A 160 -23.49 -17.72 -8.44
C ASN A 160 -22.07 -17.29 -8.83
N PHE A 161 -21.36 -18.06 -9.65
CA PHE A 161 -20.04 -17.68 -10.16
C PHE A 161 -20.08 -16.36 -10.94
N ALA A 162 -21.06 -16.18 -11.81
CA ALA A 162 -21.26 -14.94 -12.55
C ALA A 162 -21.55 -13.74 -11.62
N ALA A 163 -22.23 -13.98 -10.50
CA ALA A 163 -22.57 -12.96 -9.51
C ALA A 163 -21.43 -12.64 -8.53
N LEU A 164 -20.39 -13.49 -8.43
CA LEU A 164 -19.26 -13.22 -7.55
C LEU A 164 -18.52 -11.95 -7.97
N PRO A 165 -17.96 -11.18 -7.00
CA PRO A 165 -17.07 -10.08 -7.28
C PRO A 165 -15.90 -10.53 -8.19
N PRO A 166 -15.39 -9.66 -9.10
CA PRO A 166 -14.32 -10.03 -10.04
C PRO A 166 -13.04 -10.56 -9.34
N GLY A 167 -12.75 -10.09 -8.13
CA GLY A 167 -11.64 -10.60 -7.30
C GLY A 167 -11.82 -12.06 -6.92
N CYS A 168 -13.01 -12.42 -6.43
CA CYS A 168 -13.33 -13.78 -5.99
C CYS A 168 -13.37 -14.77 -7.17
N ARG A 169 -13.90 -14.34 -8.32
CA ARG A 169 -13.83 -15.15 -9.55
C ARG A 169 -12.38 -15.45 -9.95
N ARG A 170 -11.52 -14.42 -9.90
CA ARG A 170 -10.10 -14.56 -10.21
C ARG A 170 -9.39 -15.53 -9.27
N GLU A 171 -9.70 -15.51 -7.97
CA GLU A 171 -9.11 -16.44 -7.01
C GLU A 171 -9.41 -17.90 -7.36
N TYR A 172 -10.65 -18.23 -7.69
CA TYR A 172 -11.03 -19.56 -8.16
C TYR A 172 -10.31 -19.96 -9.45
N CYS A 173 -10.31 -19.05 -10.45
CA CYS A 173 -9.64 -19.30 -11.73
C CYS A 173 -8.14 -19.55 -11.55
N ASN A 174 -7.45 -18.68 -10.80
CA ASN A 174 -6.03 -18.83 -10.55
C ASN A 174 -5.71 -20.11 -9.79
N TRP A 175 -6.45 -20.39 -8.71
CA TRP A 175 -6.24 -21.60 -7.93
C TRP A 175 -6.34 -22.88 -8.77
N ILE A 176 -7.26 -22.94 -9.73
CA ILE A 176 -7.40 -24.08 -10.63
C ILE A 176 -6.26 -24.07 -11.66
N ALA A 177 -5.98 -22.94 -12.29
CA ALA A 177 -4.97 -22.81 -13.35
C ALA A 177 -3.52 -23.05 -12.86
N GLU A 178 -3.21 -22.71 -11.59
CA GLU A 178 -1.88 -22.94 -10.99
C GLU A 178 -1.49 -24.41 -10.88
N ALA A 179 -2.46 -25.33 -10.97
CA ALA A 179 -2.17 -26.75 -10.90
C ALA A 179 -1.51 -27.25 -12.21
N LYS A 180 -0.28 -27.77 -12.11
CA LYS A 180 0.48 -28.25 -13.25
C LYS A 180 -0.16 -29.44 -13.97
N ARG A 181 -0.82 -30.34 -13.24
CA ARG A 181 -1.41 -31.58 -13.76
C ARG A 181 -2.91 -31.36 -14.02
N GLU A 182 -3.39 -31.80 -15.17
CA GLU A 182 -4.79 -31.73 -15.56
C GLU A 182 -5.72 -32.41 -14.54
N GLU A 183 -5.35 -33.59 -14.06
CA GLU A 183 -6.09 -34.32 -13.01
C GLU A 183 -6.29 -33.44 -11.76
N THR A 184 -5.28 -32.67 -11.37
CA THR A 184 -5.37 -31.76 -10.22
C THR A 184 -6.31 -30.57 -10.53
N ARG A 185 -6.29 -30.05 -11.75
CA ARG A 185 -7.20 -28.98 -12.18
C ARG A 185 -8.66 -29.46 -12.15
N LEU A 186 -8.92 -30.65 -12.69
CA LEU A 186 -10.24 -31.27 -12.64
C LEU A 186 -10.72 -31.49 -11.20
N LYS A 187 -9.86 -31.99 -10.31
CA LYS A 187 -10.17 -32.19 -8.90
C LYS A 187 -10.45 -30.85 -8.19
N ARG A 188 -9.68 -29.82 -8.47
CA ARG A 188 -9.91 -28.46 -7.92
C ARG A 188 -11.22 -27.86 -8.45
N ALA A 189 -11.54 -28.01 -9.74
CA ALA A 189 -12.80 -27.57 -10.30
C ALA A 189 -14.00 -28.29 -9.66
N ALA A 190 -13.93 -29.61 -9.50
CA ALA A 190 -14.96 -30.41 -8.81
C ALA A 190 -15.15 -29.97 -7.35
N THR A 191 -14.08 -29.57 -6.66
CA THR A 191 -14.13 -29.05 -5.28
C THR A 191 -14.72 -27.64 -5.23
N ALA A 192 -14.45 -26.78 -6.23
CA ALA A 192 -14.92 -25.41 -6.28
C ALA A 192 -16.45 -25.33 -6.49
N VAL A 193 -16.99 -26.17 -7.35
CA VAL A 193 -18.42 -26.09 -7.75
C VAL A 193 -19.39 -26.12 -6.56
N PRO A 194 -19.30 -27.05 -5.59
CA PRO A 194 -20.16 -27.02 -4.41
C PRO A 194 -20.01 -25.71 -3.60
N TRP A 195 -18.80 -25.21 -3.40
CA TRP A 195 -18.59 -23.97 -2.66
C TRP A 195 -19.20 -22.77 -3.37
N ILE A 196 -19.04 -22.69 -4.68
CA ILE A 196 -19.64 -21.65 -5.50
C ILE A 196 -21.18 -21.77 -5.48
N ALA A 197 -21.74 -22.97 -5.54
CA ALA A 197 -23.18 -23.19 -5.45
C ALA A 197 -23.76 -22.71 -4.11
N GLU A 198 -22.98 -22.79 -3.04
CA GLU A 198 -23.32 -22.27 -1.73
C GLU A 198 -23.01 -20.76 -1.56
N GLY A 199 -22.53 -20.08 -2.60
CA GLY A 199 -22.16 -18.66 -2.56
C GLY A 199 -20.89 -18.34 -1.77
N LYS A 200 -20.04 -19.33 -1.53
CA LYS A 200 -18.81 -19.18 -0.76
C LYS A 200 -17.65 -18.65 -1.62
N ASN A 201 -16.74 -17.87 -1.01
CA ASN A 201 -15.47 -17.51 -1.59
C ASN A 201 -14.46 -18.65 -1.45
N LEU A 202 -13.35 -18.65 -2.21
CA LEU A 202 -12.33 -19.70 -2.15
C LEU A 202 -11.78 -19.89 -0.71
N ASN A 203 -11.56 -18.78 -0.01
CA ASN A 203 -10.98 -18.75 1.34
C ASN A 203 -12.03 -18.69 2.47
N TRP A 204 -13.27 -19.08 2.23
CA TRP A 204 -14.39 -18.97 3.18
C TRP A 204 -14.11 -19.55 4.57
N LYS A 205 -13.24 -20.55 4.68
CA LYS A 205 -12.86 -21.17 5.96
C LYS A 205 -12.09 -20.24 6.88
N TYR A 206 -11.45 -19.20 6.31
CA TYR A 206 -10.61 -18.24 7.02
C TYR A 206 -11.30 -16.89 7.18
N GLU A 207 -12.50 -16.72 6.64
CA GLU A 207 -13.30 -15.50 6.82
C GLU A 207 -13.84 -15.48 8.25
N LYS A 208 -13.52 -14.41 8.99
CA LYS A 208 -14.13 -14.19 10.31
C LYS A 208 -15.64 -14.06 10.13
N ARG A 209 -16.43 -14.94 10.75
CA ARG A 209 -17.87 -14.72 10.89
C ARG A 209 -18.06 -13.42 11.65
N THR A 210 -18.57 -12.41 10.96
CA THR A 210 -19.10 -11.18 11.57
C THR A 210 -20.43 -11.49 12.22
#